data_da1ca6c1c7c6115bb05cdd44089e01a3
#
_entry.id   da1ca6c1c7c6115bb05cdd44089e01a3
#
_cell.length_a   1.000
_cell.length_b   1.000
_cell.length_c   1.000
_cell.angle_alpha   90.00
_cell.angle_beta   90.00
_cell.angle_gamma   90.00
#
_symmetry.space_group_name_H-M   'P 1'
#
loop_
_entity.id
_entity.type
_entity.pdbx_description
1 polymer ?
#
loop_
_entity_poly.entity_id
_entity_poly.type
_entity_poly.pdbx_seq_one_letter_code
_entity_poly.pdbx_strand_id
1 'polypeptide(L)'
;MNLPLTAELRAERARWLSRRWFFRECGIGLGWMALAHLLGRAADRAAAAPGRPANPLAPRAPHFAPKAKRVIYLFQAGAPSQIDLFDHKPMLAKYDGRPVPKEVVQDQIYAFIKPDAALFASTFKFARHGRSGAEISEAFPHLATVADELCIIRSMNTHAFNHAPAQILMNTGSTLFGRPSMGAWVTY
;
A
#
# COMPACT_ATOMS: atom_id res chain seq x y z
N MET A 1 -27.42 -28.66 3.60
CA MET A 1 -27.40 -29.19 4.98
C MET A 1 -26.97 -28.05 5.88
N ASN A 2 -27.93 -27.32 6.48
CA ASN A 2 -27.64 -26.17 7.33
C ASN A 2 -27.30 -26.66 8.73
N LEU A 3 -26.04 -26.69 9.11
CA LEU A 3 -25.63 -26.93 10.49
C LEU A 3 -26.15 -25.77 11.37
N PRO A 4 -26.81 -26.04 12.50
CA PRO A 4 -27.21 -24.98 13.41
C PRO A 4 -26.00 -24.29 13.99
N LEU A 5 -25.89 -22.96 13.75
CA LEU A 5 -24.89 -22.13 14.35
C LEU A 5 -24.94 -22.27 15.88
N THR A 6 -23.80 -22.58 16.51
CA THR A 6 -23.66 -22.64 17.97
C THR A 6 -24.05 -21.31 18.60
N ALA A 7 -24.47 -21.31 19.86
CA ALA A 7 -24.87 -20.10 20.58
C ALA A 7 -23.75 -19.04 20.59
N GLU A 8 -22.49 -19.49 20.64
CA GLU A 8 -21.29 -18.61 20.57
C GLU A 8 -21.16 -17.91 19.22
N LEU A 9 -21.33 -18.64 18.11
CA LEU A 9 -21.27 -18.04 16.76
C LEU A 9 -22.44 -17.07 16.51
N ARG A 10 -23.61 -17.31 17.14
CA ARG A 10 -24.71 -16.35 17.08
C ARG A 10 -24.43 -15.09 17.91
N ALA A 11 -23.84 -15.25 19.09
CA ALA A 11 -23.44 -14.13 19.94
C ALA A 11 -22.32 -13.29 19.29
N GLU A 12 -21.37 -13.95 18.64
CA GLU A 12 -20.29 -13.29 17.91
C GLU A 12 -20.83 -12.55 16.68
N ARG A 13 -21.69 -13.18 15.90
CA ARG A 13 -22.39 -12.52 14.78
C ARG A 13 -23.25 -11.34 15.24
N ALA A 14 -23.92 -11.44 16.39
CA ALA A 14 -24.69 -10.34 16.97
C ALA A 14 -23.78 -9.17 17.42
N ARG A 15 -22.60 -9.46 17.92
CA ARG A 15 -21.56 -8.43 18.23
C ARG A 15 -21.12 -7.71 16.98
N TRP A 16 -20.84 -8.45 15.91
CA TRP A 16 -20.42 -7.88 14.61
C TRP A 16 -21.53 -7.06 13.95
N LEU A 17 -22.78 -7.39 14.15
CA LEU A 17 -23.95 -6.67 13.63
C LEU A 17 -24.49 -5.62 14.59
N SER A 18 -23.89 -5.42 15.76
CA SER A 18 -24.37 -4.42 16.70
C SER A 18 -24.14 -3.00 16.16
N ARG A 19 -25.13 -2.11 16.35
CA ARG A 19 -25.02 -0.68 16.01
C ARG A 19 -23.79 -0.05 16.62
N ARG A 20 -23.39 -0.51 17.81
CA ARG A 20 -22.19 -0.02 18.53
C ARG A 20 -20.89 -0.39 17.84
N TRP A 21 -20.80 -1.61 17.24
CA TRP A 21 -19.66 -2.01 16.42
C TRP A 21 -19.62 -1.20 15.11
N PHE A 22 -20.76 -1.05 14.43
CA PHE A 22 -20.87 -0.22 13.23
C PHE A 22 -20.34 1.20 13.47
N PHE A 23 -20.71 1.83 14.59
CA PHE A 23 -20.25 3.18 14.91
C PHE A 23 -18.78 3.26 15.35
N ARG A 24 -18.22 2.18 15.87
CA ARG A 24 -16.86 2.15 16.41
C ARG A 24 -15.81 1.66 15.40
N GLU A 25 -16.13 0.61 14.62
CA GLU A 25 -15.16 -0.10 13.78
C GLU A 25 -15.25 0.27 12.29
N CYS A 26 -16.39 0.79 11.83
CA CYS A 26 -16.51 1.20 10.43
C CYS A 26 -15.70 2.45 10.07
N GLY A 27 -14.83 2.97 10.95
CA GLY A 27 -13.90 4.09 10.69
C GLY A 27 -14.58 5.40 10.20
N ILE A 28 -15.83 5.29 9.79
CA ILE A 28 -16.71 6.34 9.28
C ILE A 28 -17.97 6.34 10.16
N GLY A 29 -17.80 6.29 11.49
CA GLY A 29 -18.93 6.47 12.39
C GLY A 29 -19.54 7.84 12.15
N LEU A 30 -20.88 7.89 11.98
CA LEU A 30 -21.61 9.16 11.88
C LEU A 30 -21.23 10.12 13.01
N GLY A 31 -20.86 9.58 14.20
CA GLY A 31 -20.34 10.36 15.31
C GLY A 31 -18.99 11.04 15.01
N TRP A 32 -18.06 10.36 14.34
CA TRP A 32 -16.79 10.97 13.93
C TRP A 32 -16.99 11.98 12.82
N MET A 33 -17.90 11.73 11.86
CA MET A 33 -18.26 12.72 10.83
C MET A 33 -18.94 13.94 11.46
N ALA A 34 -19.87 13.74 12.38
CA ALA A 34 -20.50 14.82 13.10
C ALA A 34 -19.51 15.61 13.97
N LEU A 35 -18.61 14.91 14.69
CA LEU A 35 -17.56 15.54 15.49
C LEU A 35 -16.53 16.27 14.61
N ALA A 36 -16.08 15.66 13.53
CA ALA A 36 -15.18 16.31 12.57
C ALA A 36 -15.84 17.53 11.91
N HIS A 37 -17.15 17.44 11.62
CA HIS A 37 -17.93 18.57 11.10
C HIS A 37 -18.09 19.69 12.12
N LEU A 38 -18.38 19.35 13.38
CA LEU A 38 -18.50 20.32 14.47
C LEU A 38 -17.16 20.98 14.81
N LEU A 39 -16.08 20.20 14.87
CA LEU A 39 -14.73 20.72 15.11
C LEU A 39 -14.23 21.51 13.90
N GLY A 40 -14.55 21.09 12.68
CA GLY A 40 -14.28 21.84 11.44
C GLY A 40 -15.00 23.18 11.44
N ARG A 41 -16.27 23.22 11.85
CA ARG A 41 -17.03 24.48 11.97
C ARG A 41 -16.51 25.38 13.06
N ALA A 42 -16.01 24.84 14.17
CA ALA A 42 -15.37 25.62 15.22
C ALA A 42 -14.02 26.19 14.74
N ALA A 43 -13.23 25.40 14.05
CA ALA A 43 -11.98 25.84 13.40
C ALA A 43 -12.25 26.86 12.26
N ASP A 44 -13.30 26.66 11.47
CA ASP A 44 -13.71 27.58 10.40
C ASP A 44 -14.26 28.92 10.96
N ARG A 45 -14.91 28.92 12.12
CA ARG A 45 -15.29 30.14 12.82
C ARG A 45 -14.09 30.89 13.42
N ALA A 46 -13.09 30.15 13.92
CA ALA A 46 -11.83 30.73 14.40
C ALA A 46 -10.94 31.25 13.26
N ALA A 47 -11.10 30.67 12.05
CA ALA A 47 -10.35 31.01 10.84
C ALA A 47 -11.18 31.82 9.83
N ALA A 48 -12.30 32.42 10.24
CA ALA A 48 -13.14 33.28 9.38
C ALA A 48 -12.45 34.61 9.09
N ALA A 49 -11.33 34.53 8.35
CA ALA A 49 -10.85 35.67 7.58
C ALA A 49 -11.83 35.92 6.42
N PRO A 50 -12.22 37.17 6.15
CA PRO A 50 -13.11 37.50 5.05
C PRO A 50 -12.52 37.02 3.71
N GLY A 51 -13.22 36.14 2.99
CA GLY A 51 -12.84 35.69 1.66
C GLY A 51 -12.62 34.17 1.46
N ARG A 52 -12.82 33.34 2.48
CA ARG A 52 -12.68 31.89 2.31
C ARG A 52 -13.95 31.31 1.66
N PRO A 53 -13.85 30.56 0.56
CA PRO A 53 -15.03 29.96 -0.06
C PRO A 53 -15.72 29.01 0.93
N ALA A 54 -17.04 29.13 1.01
CA ALA A 54 -17.89 28.27 1.87
C ALA A 54 -17.95 26.80 1.42
N ASN A 55 -17.23 26.44 0.36
CA ASN A 55 -17.19 25.08 -0.17
C ASN A 55 -16.19 24.21 0.64
N PRO A 56 -16.67 23.22 1.42
CA PRO A 56 -15.79 22.34 2.19
C PRO A 56 -14.89 21.47 1.29
N LEU A 57 -15.22 21.36 0.02
CA LEU A 57 -14.48 20.62 -1.02
C LEU A 57 -13.52 21.52 -1.80
N ALA A 58 -13.42 22.81 -1.48
CA ALA A 58 -12.48 23.69 -2.15
C ALA A 58 -11.02 23.23 -1.93
N PRO A 59 -10.17 23.32 -2.96
CA PRO A 59 -8.75 22.99 -2.82
C PRO A 59 -8.12 23.73 -1.66
N ARG A 60 -7.37 22.99 -0.84
CA ARG A 60 -6.63 23.57 0.30
C ARG A 60 -5.21 23.90 -0.11
N ALA A 61 -4.63 24.91 0.49
CA ALA A 61 -3.21 25.17 0.32
C ALA A 61 -2.39 23.95 0.75
N PRO A 62 -1.39 23.53 -0.03
CA PRO A 62 -0.55 22.41 0.31
C PRO A 62 0.27 22.71 1.58
N HIS A 63 0.57 21.68 2.37
CA HIS A 63 1.38 21.81 3.59
C HIS A 63 2.82 22.30 3.29
N PHE A 64 3.32 22.02 2.10
CA PHE A 64 4.64 22.41 1.63
C PHE A 64 4.51 23.07 0.25
N ALA A 65 5.40 24.00 -0.05
CA ALA A 65 5.43 24.62 -1.36
C ALA A 65 5.64 23.58 -2.46
N PRO A 66 4.72 23.44 -3.43
CA PRO A 66 4.83 22.45 -4.48
C PRO A 66 5.98 22.79 -5.42
N LYS A 67 6.86 21.82 -5.66
CA LYS A 67 7.96 21.93 -6.62
C LYS A 67 7.61 21.29 -7.96
N ALA A 68 6.87 20.18 -7.92
CA ALA A 68 6.44 19.45 -9.11
C ALA A 68 5.17 20.08 -9.70
N LYS A 69 5.17 20.29 -11.00
CA LYS A 69 4.03 20.83 -11.76
C LYS A 69 3.24 19.73 -12.46
N ARG A 70 3.83 18.55 -12.64
CA ARG A 70 3.25 17.41 -13.35
C ARG A 70 3.71 16.14 -12.69
N VAL A 71 2.84 15.13 -12.68
CA VAL A 71 3.11 13.78 -12.20
C VAL A 71 2.83 12.80 -13.34
N ILE A 72 3.78 11.93 -13.61
CA ILE A 72 3.60 10.79 -14.51
C ILE A 72 3.67 9.53 -13.64
N TYR A 73 2.59 8.79 -13.58
CA TYR A 73 2.51 7.55 -12.81
C TYR A 73 2.57 6.35 -13.74
N LEU A 74 3.71 5.66 -13.76
CA LEU A 74 3.94 4.47 -14.55
C LEU A 74 3.64 3.23 -13.71
N PHE A 75 2.39 2.82 -13.71
CA PHE A 75 1.95 1.66 -12.97
C PHE A 75 2.12 0.37 -13.79
N GLN A 76 2.87 -0.58 -13.23
CA GLN A 76 3.09 -1.87 -13.85
C GLN A 76 2.23 -2.93 -13.14
N ALA A 77 1.11 -3.30 -13.77
CA ALA A 77 0.20 -4.30 -13.25
C ALA A 77 0.88 -5.66 -13.11
N GLY A 78 0.64 -6.35 -12.00
CA GLY A 78 1.26 -7.63 -11.71
C GLY A 78 2.68 -7.53 -11.14
N ALA A 79 3.25 -6.35 -11.15
CA ALA A 79 4.57 -5.99 -10.62
C ALA A 79 5.75 -6.80 -11.19
N PRO A 80 6.82 -6.18 -11.63
CA PRO A 80 8.06 -6.86 -11.94
C PRO A 80 8.70 -7.38 -10.64
N SER A 81 9.54 -8.42 -10.77
CA SER A 81 10.27 -8.98 -9.63
C SER A 81 11.29 -7.98 -9.07
N GLN A 82 11.01 -7.40 -7.91
CA GLN A 82 11.93 -6.43 -7.27
C GLN A 82 13.29 -7.04 -6.94
N ILE A 83 13.34 -8.33 -6.57
CA ILE A 83 14.58 -9.03 -6.26
C ILE A 83 15.48 -9.26 -7.47
N ASP A 84 14.92 -9.18 -8.67
CA ASP A 84 15.67 -9.27 -9.93
C ASP A 84 16.09 -7.90 -10.48
N LEU A 85 15.59 -6.80 -9.89
CA LEU A 85 15.74 -5.46 -10.47
C LEU A 85 16.42 -4.45 -9.56
N PHE A 86 15.95 -4.29 -8.31
CA PHE A 86 16.39 -3.20 -7.43
C PHE A 86 16.74 -3.64 -6.00
N ASP A 87 16.35 -4.85 -5.61
CA ASP A 87 16.49 -5.34 -4.23
C ASP A 87 17.31 -6.63 -4.21
N HIS A 88 18.61 -6.48 -4.50
CA HIS A 88 19.54 -7.59 -4.52
C HIS A 88 19.56 -8.35 -3.19
N LYS A 89 19.36 -9.68 -3.26
CA LYS A 89 19.35 -10.58 -2.12
C LYS A 89 20.45 -11.64 -2.27
N PRO A 90 21.72 -11.33 -1.95
CA PRO A 90 22.83 -12.26 -2.16
C PRO A 90 22.68 -13.57 -1.40
N MET A 91 21.91 -13.57 -0.29
CA MET A 91 21.61 -14.80 0.45
C MET A 91 20.77 -15.81 -0.35
N LEU A 92 19.97 -15.35 -1.32
CA LEU A 92 19.22 -16.26 -2.18
C LEU A 92 20.15 -17.14 -3.02
N ALA A 93 21.29 -16.62 -3.47
CA ALA A 93 22.28 -17.41 -4.20
C ALA A 93 22.86 -18.57 -3.34
N LYS A 94 22.99 -18.37 -2.02
CA LYS A 94 23.45 -19.41 -1.09
C LYS A 94 22.42 -20.53 -0.91
N TYR A 95 21.14 -20.22 -1.05
CA TYR A 95 20.03 -21.15 -0.84
C TYR A 95 19.37 -21.58 -2.16
N ASP A 96 19.94 -21.22 -3.29
CA ASP A 96 19.41 -21.55 -4.61
C ASP A 96 19.21 -23.07 -4.76
N GLY A 97 18.05 -23.45 -5.29
CA GLY A 97 17.65 -24.86 -5.45
C GLY A 97 17.31 -25.61 -4.13
N ARG A 98 17.42 -24.97 -2.96
CA ARG A 98 17.07 -25.56 -1.66
C ARG A 98 15.67 -25.17 -1.23
N PRO A 99 14.97 -26.02 -0.46
CA PRO A 99 13.70 -25.63 0.16
C PRO A 99 13.85 -24.40 1.05
N VAL A 100 12.80 -23.60 1.15
CA VAL A 100 12.75 -22.49 2.11
C VAL A 100 12.94 -23.03 3.53
N PRO A 101 13.85 -22.46 4.34
CA PRO A 101 13.99 -22.86 5.74
C PRO A 101 12.67 -22.69 6.49
N LYS A 102 12.30 -23.71 7.29
CA LYS A 102 11.02 -23.72 8.03
C LYS A 102 10.86 -22.51 8.96
N GLU A 103 11.96 -22.04 9.51
CA GLU A 103 12.02 -20.87 10.40
C GLU A 103 11.60 -19.57 9.69
N VAL A 104 11.76 -19.51 8.38
CA VAL A 104 11.36 -18.34 7.56
C VAL A 104 9.87 -18.40 7.21
N VAL A 105 9.35 -19.60 7.00
CA VAL A 105 7.94 -19.80 6.57
C VAL A 105 6.97 -19.65 7.74
N GLN A 106 7.37 -19.98 8.98
CA GLN A 106 6.61 -19.79 10.23
C GLN A 106 5.11 -20.10 10.08
N ASP A 107 4.74 -21.27 9.60
CA ASP A 107 3.35 -21.70 9.41
C ASP A 107 2.49 -20.83 8.47
N GLN A 108 3.10 -19.92 7.73
CA GLN A 108 2.38 -19.14 6.71
C GLN A 108 1.97 -20.05 5.54
N ILE A 109 0.67 -20.10 5.28
CA ILE A 109 0.12 -20.83 4.14
C ILE A 109 0.06 -19.88 2.95
N TYR A 110 0.89 -20.14 1.95
CA TYR A 110 0.86 -19.42 0.68
C TYR A 110 -0.08 -20.16 -0.30
N ALA A 111 -1.11 -19.47 -0.78
CA ALA A 111 -2.21 -20.07 -1.53
C ALA A 111 -1.81 -20.84 -2.79
N PHE A 112 -0.62 -20.58 -3.36
CA PHE A 112 -0.17 -21.19 -4.61
C PHE A 112 1.27 -21.69 -4.57
N ILE A 113 1.93 -21.63 -3.42
CA ILE A 113 3.32 -22.05 -3.25
C ILE A 113 3.35 -23.29 -2.36
N LYS A 114 3.97 -24.35 -2.85
CA LYS A 114 4.18 -25.56 -2.04
C LYS A 114 5.12 -25.23 -0.88
N PRO A 115 4.89 -25.80 0.33
CA PRO A 115 5.75 -25.56 1.50
C PRO A 115 7.22 -25.97 1.29
N ASP A 116 7.46 -26.89 0.38
CA ASP A 116 8.77 -27.43 0.00
C ASP A 116 9.32 -26.85 -1.29
N ALA A 117 8.74 -25.76 -1.79
CA ALA A 117 9.20 -25.08 -3.00
C ALA A 117 10.68 -24.69 -2.86
N ALA A 118 11.45 -24.96 -3.90
CA ALA A 118 12.84 -24.55 -3.94
C ALA A 118 12.97 -23.05 -4.11
N LEU A 119 13.90 -22.44 -3.40
CA LEU A 119 14.30 -21.06 -3.60
C LEU A 119 14.97 -20.90 -4.96
N PHE A 120 14.74 -19.75 -5.59
CA PHE A 120 15.35 -19.40 -6.86
C PHE A 120 16.07 -18.06 -6.74
N ALA A 121 17.38 -18.07 -6.95
CA ALA A 121 18.17 -16.85 -6.95
C ALA A 121 17.98 -16.06 -8.24
N SER A 122 18.19 -14.75 -8.19
CA SER A 122 18.23 -13.93 -9.39
C SER A 122 19.34 -14.40 -10.32
N THR A 123 19.01 -14.55 -11.60
CA THR A 123 19.98 -14.87 -12.66
C THR A 123 20.70 -13.62 -13.19
N PHE A 124 20.23 -12.43 -12.80
CA PHE A 124 20.82 -11.17 -13.23
C PHE A 124 21.96 -10.75 -12.32
N LYS A 125 22.95 -10.08 -12.91
CA LYS A 125 24.04 -9.44 -12.18
C LYS A 125 23.61 -8.07 -11.67
N PHE A 126 24.10 -7.71 -10.50
CA PHE A 126 23.89 -6.40 -9.90
C PHE A 126 25.19 -5.63 -9.83
N ALA A 127 25.11 -4.33 -10.05
CA ALA A 127 26.22 -3.42 -9.85
C ALA A 127 25.76 -2.17 -9.11
N ARG A 128 26.70 -1.47 -8.48
CA ARG A 128 26.42 -0.18 -7.84
C ARG A 128 26.58 0.93 -8.85
N HIS A 129 25.60 1.83 -8.88
CA HIS A 129 25.52 2.92 -9.83
C HIS A 129 25.35 4.27 -9.13
N GLY A 130 25.87 5.32 -9.78
CA GLY A 130 25.78 6.68 -9.28
C GLY A 130 26.57 6.93 -7.99
N ARG A 131 26.51 8.15 -7.48
CA ARG A 131 27.11 8.55 -6.19
C ARG A 131 26.35 7.95 -5.01
N SER A 132 25.05 7.69 -5.19
CA SER A 132 24.21 7.03 -4.20
C SER A 132 24.61 5.58 -3.94
N GLY A 133 25.35 4.95 -4.86
CA GLY A 133 25.70 3.54 -4.79
C GLY A 133 24.50 2.61 -4.91
N ALA A 134 23.42 3.02 -5.59
CA ALA A 134 22.22 2.23 -5.77
C ALA A 134 22.56 0.93 -6.51
N GLU A 135 22.15 -0.21 -5.94
CA GLU A 135 22.29 -1.51 -6.60
C GLU A 135 21.15 -1.68 -7.60
N ILE A 136 21.50 -1.79 -8.87
CA ILE A 136 20.58 -1.95 -9.99
C ILE A 136 21.04 -3.13 -10.84
N SER A 137 20.06 -3.92 -11.28
CA SER A 137 20.28 -5.07 -12.13
C SER A 137 20.73 -4.69 -13.54
N GLU A 138 21.52 -5.55 -14.18
CA GLU A 138 21.89 -5.43 -15.59
C GLU A 138 20.68 -5.44 -16.55
N ALA A 139 19.52 -5.86 -16.09
CA ALA A 139 18.28 -5.78 -16.84
C ALA A 139 17.82 -4.33 -17.10
N PHE A 140 18.35 -3.37 -16.34
CA PHE A 140 17.99 -1.95 -16.44
C PHE A 140 19.18 -1.03 -16.77
N PRO A 141 19.86 -1.24 -17.91
CA PRO A 141 21.05 -0.48 -18.24
C PRO A 141 20.78 1.03 -18.37
N HIS A 142 19.64 1.43 -18.87
CA HIS A 142 19.27 2.84 -19.03
C HIS A 142 18.90 3.49 -17.68
N LEU A 143 18.20 2.79 -16.79
CA LEU A 143 17.91 3.31 -15.45
C LEU A 143 19.18 3.46 -14.61
N ALA A 144 20.15 2.59 -14.81
CA ALA A 144 21.44 2.67 -14.15
C ALA A 144 22.20 3.98 -14.46
N THR A 145 22.01 4.56 -15.65
CA THR A 145 22.65 5.85 -16.01
C THR A 145 22.09 7.05 -15.27
N VAL A 146 20.87 6.95 -14.73
CA VAL A 146 20.17 8.01 -13.97
C VAL A 146 19.97 7.62 -12.51
N ALA A 147 20.82 6.76 -11.97
CA ALA A 147 20.69 6.21 -10.63
C ALA A 147 20.59 7.29 -9.54
N ASP A 148 21.30 8.40 -9.70
CA ASP A 148 21.30 9.52 -8.74
C ASP A 148 20.00 10.34 -8.76
N GLU A 149 19.21 10.22 -9.80
CA GLU A 149 17.89 10.86 -9.94
C GLU A 149 16.76 9.98 -9.37
N LEU A 150 17.06 8.75 -8.95
CA LEU A 150 16.09 7.78 -8.48
C LEU A 150 16.02 7.74 -6.96
N CYS A 151 14.78 7.69 -6.44
CA CYS A 151 14.52 7.32 -5.05
C CYS A 151 13.91 5.92 -5.02
N ILE A 152 14.69 4.92 -4.60
CA ILE A 152 14.28 3.52 -4.54
C ILE A 152 13.84 3.18 -3.12
N ILE A 153 12.54 2.90 -2.93
CA ILE A 153 11.96 2.56 -1.63
C ILE A 153 11.81 1.04 -1.53
N ARG A 154 12.78 0.38 -0.90
CA ARG A 154 12.82 -1.08 -0.72
C ARG A 154 11.98 -1.58 0.48
N SER A 155 11.58 -0.69 1.36
CA SER A 155 10.83 -1.01 2.59
C SER A 155 9.31 -1.04 2.41
N MET A 156 8.80 -0.93 1.17
CA MET A 156 7.37 -1.03 0.90
C MET A 156 6.84 -2.40 1.30
N ASN A 157 5.74 -2.42 2.04
CA ASN A 157 5.12 -3.64 2.56
C ASN A 157 3.61 -3.56 2.41
N THR A 158 2.96 -4.71 2.25
CA THR A 158 1.50 -4.83 2.20
C THR A 158 1.04 -6.21 2.70
N HIS A 159 -0.13 -6.25 3.32
CA HIS A 159 -0.84 -7.50 3.64
C HIS A 159 -1.64 -8.05 2.44
N ALA A 160 -1.73 -7.30 1.36
CA ALA A 160 -2.40 -7.75 0.13
C ALA A 160 -1.48 -8.71 -0.64
N PHE A 161 -1.59 -10.00 -0.37
CA PHE A 161 -0.73 -11.04 -0.96
C PHE A 161 -1.09 -11.42 -2.41
N ASN A 162 -2.24 -10.96 -2.92
CA ASN A 162 -2.71 -11.23 -4.29
C ASN A 162 -2.65 -9.95 -5.13
N HIS A 163 -2.44 -10.11 -6.44
CA HIS A 163 -2.29 -8.99 -7.38
C HIS A 163 -3.49 -8.02 -7.37
N ALA A 164 -4.73 -8.53 -7.43
CA ALA A 164 -5.92 -7.68 -7.53
C ALA A 164 -6.07 -6.72 -6.33
N PRO A 165 -6.12 -7.19 -5.07
CA PRO A 165 -6.22 -6.30 -3.92
C PRO A 165 -4.98 -5.41 -3.76
N ALA A 166 -3.78 -5.90 -4.12
CA ALA A 166 -2.55 -5.10 -4.06
C ALA A 166 -2.57 -3.94 -5.07
N GLN A 167 -3.07 -4.16 -6.28
CA GLN A 167 -3.22 -3.12 -7.29
C GLN A 167 -4.23 -2.05 -6.86
N ILE A 168 -5.34 -2.46 -6.26
CA ILE A 168 -6.34 -1.53 -5.72
C ILE A 168 -5.71 -0.70 -4.60
N LEU A 169 -5.01 -1.36 -3.66
CA LEU A 169 -4.31 -0.68 -2.56
C LEU A 169 -3.30 0.34 -3.08
N MET A 170 -2.49 -0.04 -4.06
CA MET A 170 -1.45 0.84 -4.60
C MET A 170 -2.03 2.09 -5.29
N ASN A 171 -3.19 1.98 -5.91
CA ASN A 171 -3.83 3.08 -6.61
C ASN A 171 -4.74 3.94 -5.73
N THR A 172 -5.30 3.38 -4.66
CA THR A 172 -6.37 4.02 -3.87
C THR A 172 -6.08 4.15 -2.38
N GLY A 173 -5.01 3.51 -1.89
CA GLY A 173 -4.70 3.42 -0.45
C GLY A 173 -5.62 2.47 0.32
N SER A 174 -6.41 1.64 -0.36
CA SER A 174 -7.31 0.67 0.28
C SER A 174 -7.45 -0.59 -0.58
N THR A 175 -7.61 -1.75 0.05
CA THR A 175 -7.93 -3.00 -0.65
C THR A 175 -9.40 -3.09 -1.07
N LEU A 176 -10.24 -2.17 -0.58
CA LEU A 176 -11.68 -2.12 -0.89
C LEU A 176 -11.93 -1.25 -2.11
N PHE A 177 -12.88 -1.68 -2.95
CA PHE A 177 -13.34 -0.93 -4.11
C PHE A 177 -14.06 0.38 -3.74
N GLY A 178 -14.19 1.27 -4.72
CA GLY A 178 -15.00 2.49 -4.63
C GLY A 178 -14.27 3.72 -4.09
N ARG A 179 -12.98 3.62 -3.75
CA ARG A 179 -12.18 4.79 -3.39
C ARG A 179 -11.55 5.44 -4.61
N PRO A 180 -11.47 6.79 -4.67
CA PRO A 180 -10.80 7.49 -5.76
C PRO A 180 -9.32 7.10 -5.84
N SER A 181 -8.81 7.02 -7.06
CA SER A 181 -7.38 6.81 -7.28
C SER A 181 -6.56 8.04 -6.94
N MET A 182 -5.24 7.87 -6.80
CA MET A 182 -4.31 8.98 -6.62
C MET A 182 -4.46 10.03 -7.73
N GLY A 183 -4.61 9.61 -8.99
CA GLY A 183 -4.83 10.51 -10.10
C GLY A 183 -6.13 11.32 -9.98
N ALA A 184 -7.21 10.68 -9.52
CA ALA A 184 -8.48 11.37 -9.27
C ALA A 184 -8.33 12.44 -8.17
N TRP A 185 -7.57 12.17 -7.11
CA TRP A 185 -7.29 13.15 -6.07
C TRP A 185 -6.44 14.34 -6.55
N VAL A 186 -5.48 14.08 -7.43
CA VAL A 186 -4.60 15.15 -7.96
C VAL A 186 -5.36 16.09 -8.90
N THR A 187 -6.41 15.60 -9.58
CA THR A 187 -7.21 16.38 -10.52
C THR A 187 -8.46 17.02 -9.90
N TYR A 188 -8.78 16.65 -8.67
CA TYR A 188 -9.89 17.19 -7.89
C TYR A 188 -9.57 18.57 -7.33
#